data_ddfdf2aef2ba2bfb58bb9252b6011c20
#
_entry.id   ddfdf2aef2ba2bfb58bb9252b6011c20
#
_cell.length_a   1.000
_cell.length_b   1.000
_cell.length_c   1.000
_cell.angle_alpha   90.00
_cell.angle_beta   90.00
_cell.angle_gamma   90.00
#
_symmetry.space_group_name_H-M   'P 1'
#
loop_
_entity.id
_entity.type
_entity.pdbx_description
1 polymer ?
#
loop_
_entity_poly.entity_id
_entity_poly.type
_entity_poly.pdbx_seq_one_letter_code
_entity_poly.pdbx_strand_id
1 'polypeptide(L)'
;MKLTSIEGQSVPQVVFRTRDDNQWRDVSTDELFKGKTVIVFSLPGAYTPTCSSSHLPRYNELAPTFCENGVDDILCMSVNDAFVMDAWAKELSVENIHLIPDGNGEFTEGMGMLVDKSELGFGKRSWRYSMLVKNGIIEKMFIEPDKPGDPFEVSDADTMLHYINPEARDPEFVTIFTREGCPHCARAKAILKEHGISFEEIKTGMGTGVSSRTIRAVSGRSTVPQIFIGGKHIGGADDLEKYFDGK
;
A
#
# COMPACT_ATOMS: atom_id res chain seq x y z
N MET A 1 23.71 6.87 15.02
CA MET A 1 24.22 6.37 13.72
C MET A 1 23.79 7.39 12.67
N LYS A 2 24.63 7.81 11.73
CA LYS A 2 24.20 8.81 10.75
C LYS A 2 23.52 8.08 9.59
N LEU A 3 22.20 8.19 9.50
CA LEU A 3 21.41 7.71 8.38
C LEU A 3 21.80 8.51 7.12
N THR A 4 22.37 7.85 6.13
CA THR A 4 22.92 8.53 4.96
C THR A 4 22.39 7.88 3.70
N SER A 5 21.93 8.68 2.74
CA SER A 5 21.53 8.20 1.42
C SER A 5 22.73 7.56 0.71
N ILE A 6 22.46 6.44 0.05
CA ILE A 6 23.38 5.71 -0.82
C ILE A 6 22.90 5.71 -2.28
N GLU A 7 22.26 6.80 -2.69
CA GLU A 7 21.87 7.02 -4.10
C GLU A 7 23.06 6.81 -5.05
N GLY A 8 22.81 6.19 -6.20
CA GLY A 8 23.83 5.82 -7.19
C GLY A 8 24.56 4.50 -6.91
N GLN A 9 24.36 3.88 -5.75
CA GLN A 9 24.93 2.57 -5.42
C GLN A 9 23.95 1.43 -5.76
N SER A 10 24.52 0.24 -5.89
CA SER A 10 23.70 -0.99 -6.00
C SER A 10 23.04 -1.33 -4.67
N VAL A 11 21.84 -1.91 -4.74
CA VAL A 11 21.20 -2.51 -3.56
C VAL A 11 22.06 -3.65 -2.98
N PRO A 12 22.00 -3.91 -1.67
CA PRO A 12 22.71 -5.04 -1.05
C PRO A 12 22.33 -6.37 -1.67
N GLN A 13 23.32 -7.25 -1.85
CA GLN A 13 23.10 -8.59 -2.38
C GLN A 13 22.81 -9.56 -1.23
N VAL A 14 21.54 -9.96 -1.11
CA VAL A 14 21.06 -10.88 -0.08
C VAL A 14 20.08 -11.90 -0.66
N VAL A 15 19.80 -12.93 0.09
CA VAL A 15 18.75 -13.92 -0.22
C VAL A 15 17.71 -13.88 0.89
N PHE A 16 16.49 -13.48 0.54
CA PHE A 16 15.36 -13.43 1.45
C PHE A 16 14.71 -14.81 1.57
N ARG A 17 14.46 -15.22 2.79
CA ARG A 17 13.73 -16.44 3.11
C ARG A 17 12.24 -16.13 3.18
N THR A 18 11.52 -16.35 2.07
CA THR A 18 10.08 -16.05 1.94
C THR A 18 9.24 -17.33 2.01
N ARG A 19 7.94 -17.17 1.87
CA ARG A 19 6.98 -18.28 1.74
C ARG A 19 6.07 -18.02 0.54
N ASP A 20 5.74 -19.09 -0.17
CA ASP A 20 4.79 -19.11 -1.28
C ASP A 20 3.95 -20.38 -1.13
N ASP A 21 2.62 -20.27 -1.14
CA ASP A 21 1.68 -21.39 -0.90
C ASP A 21 2.05 -22.30 0.28
N ASN A 22 2.45 -21.69 1.42
CA ASN A 22 2.97 -22.37 2.61
C ASN A 22 4.29 -23.14 2.45
N GLN A 23 4.96 -23.02 1.31
CA GLN A 23 6.29 -23.57 1.09
C GLN A 23 7.37 -22.51 1.27
N TRP A 24 8.53 -22.92 1.75
CA TRP A 24 9.68 -22.03 1.82
C TRP A 24 10.23 -21.76 0.43
N ARG A 25 10.52 -20.50 0.14
CA ARG A 25 11.14 -20.03 -1.10
C ARG A 25 12.25 -19.04 -0.77
N ASP A 26 13.40 -19.23 -1.40
CA ASP A 26 14.48 -18.26 -1.37
C ASP A 26 14.32 -17.31 -2.57
N VAL A 27 14.36 -16.00 -2.28
CA VAL A 27 14.26 -14.95 -3.30
C VAL A 27 15.50 -14.08 -3.21
N SER A 28 16.26 -14.00 -4.29
CA SER A 28 17.47 -13.17 -4.32
C SER A 28 17.18 -11.72 -4.66
N THR A 29 18.09 -10.83 -4.25
CA THR A 29 18.07 -9.43 -4.68
C THR A 29 18.00 -9.27 -6.20
N ASP A 30 18.75 -10.06 -6.95
CA ASP A 30 18.72 -10.03 -8.42
C ASP A 30 17.33 -10.36 -8.97
N GLU A 31 16.64 -11.34 -8.41
CA GLU A 31 15.27 -11.71 -8.83
C GLU A 31 14.29 -10.56 -8.63
N LEU A 32 14.45 -9.79 -7.56
CA LEU A 32 13.57 -8.65 -7.24
C LEU A 32 13.84 -7.44 -8.13
N PHE A 33 15.11 -7.15 -8.47
CA PHE A 33 15.48 -5.84 -9.01
C PHE A 33 16.03 -5.84 -10.44
N LYS A 34 16.55 -6.99 -10.93
CA LYS A 34 17.25 -7.02 -12.21
C LYS A 34 16.32 -6.74 -13.39
N GLY A 35 16.64 -5.70 -14.17
CA GLY A 35 15.87 -5.27 -15.33
C GLY A 35 14.54 -4.60 -15.01
N LYS A 36 14.27 -4.28 -13.74
CA LYS A 36 13.01 -3.68 -13.28
C LYS A 36 13.21 -2.29 -12.70
N THR A 37 12.15 -1.49 -12.73
CA THR A 37 11.96 -0.27 -11.94
C THR A 37 11.10 -0.64 -10.72
N VAL A 38 11.67 -0.56 -9.54
CA VAL A 38 11.04 -1.06 -8.30
C VAL A 38 11.02 0.03 -7.26
N ILE A 39 9.86 0.23 -6.63
CA ILE A 39 9.76 1.00 -5.39
C ILE A 39 10.00 0.07 -4.22
N VAL A 40 10.84 0.48 -3.29
CA VAL A 40 10.97 -0.17 -1.98
C VAL A 40 10.62 0.84 -0.91
N PHE A 41 9.76 0.46 0.01
CA PHE A 41 9.61 1.18 1.27
C PHE A 41 9.85 0.24 2.44
N SER A 42 10.57 0.75 3.43
CA SER A 42 10.92 -0.01 4.62
C SER A 42 10.49 0.74 5.88
N LEU A 43 10.17 -0.02 6.91
CA LEU A 43 9.46 0.49 8.07
C LEU A 43 9.87 -0.26 9.35
N PRO A 44 9.63 0.32 10.55
CA PRO A 44 10.04 -0.26 11.83
C PRO A 44 9.44 -1.62 12.16
N GLY A 45 8.27 -1.95 11.61
CA GLY A 45 7.71 -3.28 11.82
C GLY A 45 6.25 -3.42 11.40
N ALA A 46 5.89 -4.64 11.01
CA ALA A 46 4.51 -5.04 10.83
C ALA A 46 3.71 -4.79 12.13
N TYR A 47 2.43 -4.49 12.00
CA TYR A 47 1.50 -4.21 13.10
C TYR A 47 1.80 -2.95 13.94
N THR A 48 2.82 -2.17 13.61
CA THR A 48 3.01 -0.88 14.28
C THR A 48 2.04 0.17 13.72
N PRO A 49 1.62 1.18 14.53
CA PRO A 49 0.51 2.05 14.18
C PRO A 49 0.64 2.73 12.82
N THR A 50 1.65 3.56 12.60
CA THR A 50 1.87 4.32 11.35
C THR A 50 2.03 3.39 10.14
N CYS A 51 2.71 2.25 10.33
CA CYS A 51 2.95 1.28 9.26
C CYS A 51 1.65 0.64 8.76
N SER A 52 0.72 0.33 9.68
CA SER A 52 -0.55 -0.34 9.37
C SER A 52 -1.68 0.61 8.97
N SER A 53 -1.67 1.85 9.47
CA SER A 53 -2.76 2.80 9.22
C SER A 53 -2.54 3.73 8.04
N SER A 54 -1.28 3.93 7.63
CA SER A 54 -0.95 4.97 6.65
C SER A 54 0.05 4.51 5.60
N HIS A 55 1.24 4.05 6.02
CA HIS A 55 2.36 3.82 5.11
C HIS A 55 2.05 2.72 4.08
N LEU A 56 1.80 1.49 4.55
CA LEU A 56 1.51 0.36 3.67
C LEU A 56 0.19 0.53 2.90
N PRO A 57 -0.95 0.93 3.52
CA PRO A 57 -2.20 1.08 2.80
C PRO A 57 -2.10 2.06 1.63
N ARG A 58 -1.41 3.20 1.80
CA ARG A 58 -1.30 4.19 0.73
C ARG A 58 -0.46 3.71 -0.45
N TYR A 59 0.63 2.98 -0.22
CA TYR A 59 1.38 2.33 -1.31
C TYR A 59 0.53 1.28 -2.05
N ASN A 60 -0.23 0.47 -1.32
CA ASN A 60 -1.12 -0.53 -1.93
C ASN A 60 -2.24 0.11 -2.77
N GLU A 61 -2.76 1.22 -2.31
CA GLU A 61 -3.80 2.02 -2.97
C GLU A 61 -3.28 2.66 -4.26
N LEU A 62 -2.08 3.25 -4.23
CA LEU A 62 -1.46 3.91 -5.38
C LEU A 62 -0.72 2.95 -6.33
N ALA A 63 -0.65 1.65 -6.03
CA ALA A 63 0.10 0.70 -6.85
C ALA A 63 -0.33 0.68 -8.33
N PRO A 64 -1.62 0.71 -8.70
CA PRO A 64 -2.01 0.84 -10.11
C PRO A 64 -1.48 2.11 -10.77
N THR A 65 -1.56 3.25 -10.06
CA THR A 65 -1.02 4.54 -10.55
C THR A 65 0.50 4.48 -10.74
N PHE A 66 1.24 3.87 -9.83
CA PHE A 66 2.67 3.64 -9.99
C PHE A 66 2.98 2.78 -11.23
N CYS A 67 2.21 1.71 -11.46
CA CYS A 67 2.36 0.85 -12.63
C CYS A 67 2.14 1.65 -13.93
N GLU A 68 1.12 2.50 -14.00
CA GLU A 68 0.85 3.40 -15.13
C GLU A 68 2.01 4.39 -15.38
N ASN A 69 2.80 4.69 -14.35
CA ASN A 69 3.97 5.56 -14.41
C ASN A 69 5.31 4.80 -14.55
N GLY A 70 5.26 3.53 -14.97
CA GLY A 70 6.45 2.75 -15.34
C GLY A 70 7.17 2.07 -14.17
N VAL A 71 6.49 1.86 -13.05
CA VAL A 71 6.98 1.04 -11.94
C VAL A 71 6.54 -0.42 -12.17
N ASP A 72 7.48 -1.35 -12.16
CA ASP A 72 7.22 -2.76 -12.40
C ASP A 72 6.78 -3.49 -11.12
N ASP A 73 7.24 -3.04 -9.95
CA ASP A 73 6.95 -3.71 -8.68
C ASP A 73 7.08 -2.74 -7.48
N ILE A 74 6.37 -3.06 -6.40
CA ILE A 74 6.45 -2.33 -5.14
C ILE A 74 6.68 -3.32 -4.00
N LEU A 75 7.75 -3.11 -3.24
CA LEU A 75 8.19 -3.99 -2.17
C LEU A 75 8.09 -3.28 -0.81
N CYS A 76 7.39 -3.89 0.13
CA CYS A 76 7.42 -3.50 1.53
C CYS A 76 8.41 -4.38 2.28
N MET A 77 9.50 -3.81 2.80
CA MET A 77 10.51 -4.54 3.56
C MET A 77 10.44 -4.23 5.04
N SER A 78 10.60 -5.26 5.86
CA SER A 78 10.66 -5.10 7.32
C SER A 78 11.53 -6.17 7.96
N VAL A 79 12.18 -5.82 9.08
CA VAL A 79 12.92 -6.76 9.93
C VAL A 79 11.90 -7.57 10.75
N ASN A 80 11.10 -8.34 10.03
CA ASN A 80 10.13 -9.32 10.54
C ASN A 80 10.28 -10.61 9.73
N ASP A 81 9.86 -11.73 10.31
CA ASP A 81 9.86 -13.02 9.63
C ASP A 81 8.71 -13.18 8.63
N ALA A 82 8.76 -14.21 7.80
CA ALA A 82 7.79 -14.46 6.75
C ALA A 82 6.37 -14.71 7.28
N PHE A 83 6.21 -15.33 8.46
CA PHE A 83 4.89 -15.59 9.02
C PHE A 83 4.19 -14.30 9.45
N VAL A 84 4.94 -13.39 10.07
CA VAL A 84 4.43 -12.07 10.46
C VAL A 84 4.06 -11.24 9.24
N MET A 85 4.92 -11.23 8.21
CA MET A 85 4.66 -10.47 6.99
C MET A 85 3.44 -11.02 6.24
N ASP A 86 3.29 -12.34 6.11
CA ASP A 86 2.13 -12.98 5.48
C ASP A 86 0.82 -12.69 6.24
N ALA A 87 0.85 -12.77 7.57
CA ALA A 87 -0.33 -12.50 8.39
C ALA A 87 -0.76 -11.03 8.27
N TRP A 88 0.21 -10.12 8.28
CA TRP A 88 -0.04 -8.68 8.17
C TRP A 88 -0.58 -8.29 6.79
N ALA A 89 -0.03 -8.88 5.70
CA ALA A 89 -0.54 -8.69 4.35
C ALA A 89 -2.02 -9.10 4.22
N LYS A 90 -2.37 -10.26 4.79
CA LYS A 90 -3.75 -10.78 4.78
C LYS A 90 -4.71 -9.89 5.57
N GLU A 91 -4.30 -9.42 6.76
CA GLU A 91 -5.13 -8.57 7.61
C GLU A 91 -5.42 -7.21 6.94
N LEU A 92 -4.43 -6.64 6.25
CA LEU A 92 -4.59 -5.38 5.53
C LEU A 92 -5.09 -5.53 4.09
N SER A 93 -5.44 -6.75 3.67
CA SER A 93 -5.92 -7.02 2.30
C SER A 93 -4.99 -6.47 1.21
N VAL A 94 -3.69 -6.71 1.39
CA VAL A 94 -2.67 -6.26 0.44
C VAL A 94 -2.74 -7.11 -0.82
N GLU A 95 -2.97 -6.48 -1.98
CA GLU A 95 -3.15 -7.17 -3.26
C GLU A 95 -2.13 -6.76 -4.32
N ASN A 96 -1.57 -5.55 -4.22
CA ASN A 96 -0.84 -4.90 -5.30
C ASN A 96 0.65 -4.67 -5.00
N ILE A 97 1.13 -5.11 -3.84
CA ILE A 97 2.52 -4.96 -3.43
C ILE A 97 3.03 -6.26 -2.78
N HIS A 98 4.34 -6.49 -2.82
CA HIS A 98 4.95 -7.66 -2.21
C HIS A 98 5.60 -7.33 -0.87
N LEU A 99 5.26 -8.08 0.17
CA LEU A 99 5.88 -7.95 1.48
C LEU A 99 7.09 -8.89 1.57
N ILE A 100 8.27 -8.30 1.73
CA ILE A 100 9.55 -9.03 1.76
C ILE A 100 10.07 -9.10 3.20
N PRO A 101 10.17 -10.29 3.78
CA PRO A 101 10.69 -10.48 5.13
C PRO A 101 12.24 -10.37 5.15
N ASP A 102 12.77 -9.35 5.78
CA ASP A 102 14.20 -9.21 6.09
C ASP A 102 14.47 -9.63 7.56
N GLY A 103 14.06 -10.85 7.92
CA GLY A 103 14.00 -11.33 9.30
C GLY A 103 15.33 -11.26 10.04
N ASN A 104 16.46 -11.44 9.35
CA ASN A 104 17.80 -11.29 9.90
C ASN A 104 18.32 -9.85 9.84
N GLY A 105 17.67 -8.95 9.12
CA GLY A 105 18.09 -7.57 8.94
C GLY A 105 19.28 -7.37 8.01
N GLU A 106 19.61 -8.37 7.20
CA GLU A 106 20.81 -8.35 6.34
C GLU A 106 20.72 -7.28 5.24
N PHE A 107 19.58 -7.17 4.59
CA PHE A 107 19.34 -6.10 3.61
C PHE A 107 19.32 -4.74 4.28
N THR A 108 18.59 -4.61 5.37
CA THR A 108 18.47 -3.37 6.14
C THR A 108 19.82 -2.90 6.67
N GLU A 109 20.68 -3.82 7.12
CA GLU A 109 22.07 -3.52 7.55
C GLU A 109 22.92 -3.05 6.37
N GLY A 110 22.86 -3.76 5.25
CA GLY A 110 23.56 -3.40 4.01
C GLY A 110 23.16 -2.04 3.48
N MET A 111 21.91 -1.64 3.67
CA MET A 111 21.40 -0.30 3.36
C MET A 111 21.88 0.78 4.35
N GLY A 112 22.49 0.41 5.48
CA GLY A 112 22.83 1.35 6.56
C GLY A 112 21.61 1.88 7.32
N MET A 113 20.48 1.17 7.25
CA MET A 113 19.20 1.58 7.83
C MET A 113 18.81 0.74 9.07
N LEU A 114 19.65 -0.19 9.52
CA LEU A 114 19.38 -1.00 10.70
C LEU A 114 19.65 -0.19 11.97
N VAL A 115 18.62 0.00 12.78
CA VAL A 115 18.66 0.78 14.03
C VAL A 115 18.25 -0.06 15.22
N ASP A 116 18.78 0.29 16.40
CA ASP A 116 18.40 -0.32 17.66
C ASP A 116 17.15 0.39 18.23
N LYS A 117 16.08 -0.36 18.40
CA LYS A 117 14.82 0.04 19.04
C LYS A 117 14.54 -0.78 20.31
N SER A 118 15.60 -1.28 20.96
CA SER A 118 15.50 -2.10 22.17
C SER A 118 14.81 -1.39 23.33
N GLU A 119 14.90 -0.07 23.41
CA GLU A 119 14.16 0.75 24.39
C GLU A 119 12.63 0.62 24.28
N LEU A 120 12.13 0.31 23.08
CA LEU A 120 10.71 0.02 22.81
C LEU A 120 10.38 -1.48 22.88
N GLY A 121 11.35 -2.33 23.20
CA GLY A 121 11.20 -3.77 23.19
C GLY A 121 11.19 -4.39 21.78
N PHE A 122 11.59 -3.64 20.75
CA PHE A 122 11.55 -4.11 19.35
C PHE A 122 12.85 -4.78 18.91
N GLY A 123 13.96 -4.55 19.61
CA GLY A 123 15.29 -4.96 19.16
C GLY A 123 15.75 -4.17 17.94
N LYS A 124 16.51 -4.80 17.05
CA LYS A 124 16.96 -4.17 15.80
C LYS A 124 15.82 -4.12 14.78
N ARG A 125 15.62 -2.96 14.16
CA ARG A 125 14.57 -2.70 13.15
C ARG A 125 15.10 -1.83 12.03
N SER A 126 14.35 -1.77 10.93
CA SER A 126 14.64 -0.80 9.89
C SER A 126 14.25 0.61 10.35
N TRP A 127 15.09 1.58 10.01
CA TRP A 127 14.64 2.96 9.94
C TRP A 127 13.61 3.09 8.81
N ARG A 128 12.74 4.09 8.91
CA ARG A 128 11.71 4.32 7.90
C ARG A 128 12.30 5.09 6.73
N TYR A 129 12.14 4.56 5.52
CA TYR A 129 12.52 5.20 4.26
C TYR A 129 11.71 4.63 3.10
N SER A 130 11.75 5.33 1.97
CA SER A 130 11.39 4.77 0.67
C SER A 130 12.48 5.04 -0.36
N MET A 131 12.53 4.25 -1.42
CA MET A 131 13.49 4.42 -2.52
C MET A 131 12.94 3.92 -3.84
N LEU A 132 13.40 4.55 -4.91
CA LEU A 132 13.23 4.09 -6.29
C LEU A 132 14.51 3.41 -6.74
N VAL A 133 14.39 2.20 -7.26
CA VAL A 133 15.51 1.37 -7.73
C VAL A 133 15.28 1.05 -9.19
N LYS A 134 16.28 1.29 -10.05
CA LYS A 134 16.25 0.91 -11.46
C LYS A 134 17.36 -0.09 -11.75
N ASN A 135 16.98 -1.29 -12.17
CA ASN A 135 17.92 -2.38 -12.49
C ASN A 135 18.96 -2.60 -11.38
N GLY A 136 18.52 -2.62 -10.12
CA GLY A 136 19.36 -2.83 -8.94
C GLY A 136 20.19 -1.62 -8.50
N ILE A 137 20.08 -0.47 -9.17
CA ILE A 137 20.75 0.78 -8.77
C ILE A 137 19.72 1.69 -8.08
N ILE A 138 20.07 2.22 -6.94
CA ILE A 138 19.25 3.15 -6.16
C ILE A 138 19.27 4.51 -6.85
N GLU A 139 18.16 4.92 -7.44
CA GLU A 139 18.04 6.21 -8.12
C GLU A 139 17.74 7.33 -7.14
N LYS A 140 16.82 7.08 -6.19
CA LYS A 140 16.36 8.07 -5.22
C LYS A 140 16.07 7.41 -3.88
N MET A 141 16.38 8.12 -2.78
CA MET A 141 15.99 7.73 -1.42
C MET A 141 15.32 8.89 -0.69
N PHE A 142 14.23 8.58 0.00
CA PHE A 142 13.54 9.45 0.95
C PHE A 142 13.66 8.82 2.33
N ILE A 143 14.58 9.34 3.12
CA ILE A 143 14.89 8.82 4.47
C ILE A 143 14.24 9.75 5.48
N GLU A 144 13.45 9.19 6.38
CA GLU A 144 12.82 9.99 7.44
C GLU A 144 13.88 10.66 8.32
N PRO A 145 13.63 11.90 8.79
CA PRO A 145 14.58 12.62 9.61
C PRO A 145 14.87 11.88 10.92
N ASP A 146 16.14 11.93 11.38
CA ASP A 146 16.56 11.36 12.65
C ASP A 146 16.01 12.19 13.83
N LYS A 147 14.74 11.93 14.15
CA LYS A 147 13.98 12.60 15.21
C LYS A 147 13.41 11.54 16.17
N PRO A 148 13.19 11.91 17.46
CA PRO A 148 12.49 11.04 18.41
C PRO A 148 11.09 10.66 17.90
N GLY A 149 10.65 9.45 18.22
CA GLY A 149 9.36 8.91 17.83
C GLY A 149 9.42 8.10 16.54
N ASP A 150 8.36 8.19 15.74
CA ASP A 150 8.19 7.47 14.47
C ASP A 150 7.88 8.46 13.36
N PRO A 151 8.88 9.23 12.86
CA PRO A 151 8.65 10.25 11.83
C PRO A 151 8.09 9.64 10.54
N PHE A 152 7.17 10.36 9.90
CA PHE A 152 6.55 10.01 8.64
C PHE A 152 6.25 11.29 7.85
N GLU A 153 7.26 11.84 7.18
CA GLU A 153 7.23 13.17 6.57
C GLU A 153 7.63 13.15 5.08
N VAL A 154 8.44 12.19 4.64
CA VAL A 154 9.04 12.20 3.29
C VAL A 154 9.02 10.85 2.58
N SER A 155 8.82 9.74 3.28
CA SER A 155 8.87 8.39 2.71
C SER A 155 7.51 7.86 2.27
N ASP A 156 6.47 8.69 2.31
CA ASP A 156 5.11 8.35 1.92
C ASP A 156 4.98 8.11 0.41
N ALA A 157 3.90 7.46 0.03
CA ALA A 157 3.64 7.08 -1.35
C ALA A 157 3.37 8.29 -2.26
N ASP A 158 2.74 9.33 -1.74
CA ASP A 158 2.43 10.54 -2.50
C ASP A 158 3.72 11.29 -2.88
N THR A 159 4.66 11.41 -1.94
CA THR A 159 6.00 11.97 -2.19
C THR A 159 6.74 11.18 -3.28
N MET A 160 6.70 9.85 -3.23
CA MET A 160 7.30 9.00 -4.25
C MET A 160 6.62 9.16 -5.61
N LEU A 161 5.29 9.21 -5.64
CA LEU A 161 4.53 9.38 -6.88
C LEU A 161 4.85 10.71 -7.55
N HIS A 162 4.85 11.82 -6.81
CA HIS A 162 5.19 13.13 -7.35
C HIS A 162 6.65 13.26 -7.80
N TYR A 163 7.56 12.49 -7.20
CA TYR A 163 8.93 12.39 -7.69
C TYR A 163 9.01 11.71 -9.06
N ILE A 164 8.26 10.61 -9.25
CA ILE A 164 8.23 9.86 -10.51
C ILE A 164 7.51 10.65 -11.60
N ASN A 165 6.37 11.24 -11.27
CA ASN A 165 5.57 12.07 -12.15
C ASN A 165 4.96 13.25 -11.39
N PRO A 166 5.53 14.47 -11.50
CA PRO A 166 5.00 15.67 -10.84
C PRO A 166 3.56 16.05 -11.25
N GLU A 167 3.11 15.58 -12.40
CA GLU A 167 1.75 15.84 -12.93
C GLU A 167 0.77 14.69 -12.58
N ALA A 168 1.21 13.69 -11.82
CA ALA A 168 0.36 12.59 -11.39
C ALA A 168 -0.82 13.13 -10.58
N ARG A 169 -2.00 12.62 -10.90
CA ARG A 169 -3.21 12.92 -10.13
C ARG A 169 -3.49 11.79 -9.17
N ASP A 170 -3.96 12.15 -7.99
CA ASP A 170 -4.48 11.16 -7.06
C ASP A 170 -5.63 10.39 -7.72
N PRO A 171 -5.66 9.06 -7.60
CA PRO A 171 -6.80 8.29 -8.07
C PRO A 171 -8.07 8.76 -7.33
N GLU A 172 -9.17 8.86 -8.07
CA GLU A 172 -10.47 9.13 -7.46
C GLU A 172 -10.89 7.89 -6.65
N PHE A 173 -10.77 7.94 -5.32
CA PHE A 173 -11.19 6.83 -4.45
C PHE A 173 -12.69 6.60 -4.57
N VAL A 174 -13.07 5.35 -4.79
CA VAL A 174 -14.46 4.96 -4.92
C VAL A 174 -14.84 4.05 -3.76
N THR A 175 -15.86 4.45 -3.01
CA THR A 175 -16.47 3.64 -1.97
C THR A 175 -17.92 3.33 -2.35
N ILE A 176 -18.31 2.07 -2.25
CA ILE A 176 -19.67 1.63 -2.53
C ILE A 176 -20.28 0.93 -1.32
N PHE A 177 -21.39 1.46 -0.82
CA PHE A 177 -22.21 0.79 0.19
C PHE A 177 -23.16 -0.19 -0.49
N THR A 178 -23.14 -1.47 -0.09
CA THR A 178 -23.91 -2.54 -0.70
C THR A 178 -24.67 -3.34 0.33
N ARG A 179 -25.52 -4.26 -0.14
CA ARG A 179 -26.16 -5.30 0.68
C ARG A 179 -26.16 -6.61 -0.09
N GLU A 180 -26.01 -7.69 0.62
CA GLU A 180 -26.07 -9.03 0.07
C GLU A 180 -27.41 -9.27 -0.68
N GLY A 181 -27.35 -9.94 -1.83
CA GLY A 181 -28.50 -10.23 -2.69
C GLY A 181 -29.12 -9.01 -3.38
N CYS A 182 -28.47 -7.87 -3.41
CA CYS A 182 -28.98 -6.65 -4.06
C CYS A 182 -28.61 -6.59 -5.55
N PRO A 183 -29.57 -6.69 -6.49
CA PRO A 183 -29.28 -6.65 -7.93
C PRO A 183 -28.70 -5.31 -8.40
N HIS A 184 -29.17 -4.19 -7.86
CA HIS A 184 -28.67 -2.85 -8.17
C HIS A 184 -27.23 -2.66 -7.70
N CYS A 185 -26.84 -3.29 -6.58
CA CYS A 185 -25.46 -3.27 -6.11
C CYS A 185 -24.54 -4.08 -7.04
N ALA A 186 -25.01 -5.24 -7.52
CA ALA A 186 -24.26 -6.03 -8.50
C ALA A 186 -24.05 -5.25 -9.81
N ARG A 187 -25.09 -4.55 -10.32
CA ARG A 187 -24.98 -3.69 -11.49
C ARG A 187 -23.98 -2.56 -11.29
N ALA A 188 -24.04 -1.84 -10.18
CA ALA A 188 -23.10 -0.77 -9.90
C ALA A 188 -21.63 -1.26 -9.85
N LYS A 189 -21.39 -2.41 -9.23
CA LYS A 189 -20.06 -3.02 -9.22
C LYS A 189 -19.58 -3.46 -10.61
N ALA A 190 -20.50 -3.92 -11.47
CA ALA A 190 -20.18 -4.26 -12.85
C ALA A 190 -19.77 -3.02 -13.66
N ILE A 191 -20.51 -1.90 -13.52
CA ILE A 191 -20.17 -0.63 -14.17
C ILE A 191 -18.78 -0.14 -13.75
N LEU A 192 -18.46 -0.12 -12.44
CA LEU A 192 -17.14 0.30 -11.96
C LEU A 192 -16.01 -0.58 -12.56
N LYS A 193 -16.22 -1.90 -12.59
CA LYS A 193 -15.25 -2.83 -13.19
C LYS A 193 -15.08 -2.64 -14.70
N GLU A 194 -16.15 -2.39 -15.43
CA GLU A 194 -16.13 -2.13 -16.87
C GLU A 194 -15.31 -0.86 -17.20
N HIS A 195 -15.35 0.13 -16.32
CA HIS A 195 -14.52 1.34 -16.41
C HIS A 195 -13.10 1.18 -15.80
N GLY A 196 -12.71 -0.03 -15.38
CA GLY A 196 -11.39 -0.28 -14.79
C GLY A 196 -11.17 0.38 -13.41
N ILE A 197 -12.26 0.74 -12.71
CA ILE A 197 -12.19 1.49 -11.46
C ILE A 197 -12.20 0.52 -10.27
N SER A 198 -11.16 0.58 -9.46
CA SER A 198 -11.10 -0.10 -8.17
C SER A 198 -11.99 0.60 -7.14
N PHE A 199 -12.61 -0.14 -6.25
CA PHE A 199 -13.51 0.41 -5.24
C PHE A 199 -13.44 -0.39 -3.93
N GLU A 200 -13.67 0.31 -2.82
CA GLU A 200 -13.89 -0.29 -1.52
C GLU A 200 -15.37 -0.63 -1.34
N GLU A 201 -15.69 -1.88 -1.02
CA GLU A 201 -17.06 -2.32 -0.77
C GLU A 201 -17.36 -2.36 0.72
N ILE A 202 -18.27 -1.51 1.18
CA ILE A 202 -18.78 -1.51 2.55
C ILE A 202 -20.13 -2.23 2.56
N LYS A 203 -20.16 -3.44 3.12
CA LYS A 203 -21.39 -4.21 3.27
C LYS A 203 -22.25 -3.64 4.39
N THR A 204 -23.57 -3.58 4.14
CA THR A 204 -24.56 -3.05 5.07
C THR A 204 -25.59 -4.14 5.46
N GLY A 205 -26.12 -4.08 6.67
CA GLY A 205 -27.13 -5.01 7.15
C GLY A 205 -26.81 -5.59 8.53
N MET A 206 -27.51 -6.65 8.90
CA MET A 206 -27.29 -7.30 10.21
C MET A 206 -25.86 -7.87 10.29
N GLY A 207 -25.21 -7.66 11.41
CA GLY A 207 -23.87 -8.18 11.67
C GLY A 207 -22.71 -7.37 11.08
N THR A 208 -22.98 -6.38 10.23
CA THR A 208 -21.92 -5.57 9.59
C THR A 208 -21.54 -4.30 10.35
N GLY A 209 -22.30 -3.94 11.39
CA GLY A 209 -22.15 -2.66 12.08
C GLY A 209 -22.67 -1.43 11.29
N VAL A 210 -23.00 -1.61 10.01
CA VAL A 210 -23.48 -0.53 9.12
C VAL A 210 -24.97 -0.72 8.81
N SER A 211 -25.81 0.14 9.36
CA SER A 211 -27.27 0.08 9.22
C SER A 211 -27.78 1.08 8.17
N SER A 212 -29.08 0.99 7.84
CA SER A 212 -29.76 1.97 6.99
C SER A 212 -29.73 3.40 7.58
N ARG A 213 -29.57 3.53 8.91
CA ARG A 213 -29.39 4.82 9.57
C ARG A 213 -28.03 5.43 9.21
N THR A 214 -26.97 4.61 9.20
CA THR A 214 -25.62 5.05 8.77
C THR A 214 -25.64 5.53 7.32
N ILE A 215 -26.26 4.73 6.42
CA ILE A 215 -26.39 5.12 5.01
C ILE A 215 -27.12 6.44 4.86
N ARG A 216 -28.22 6.61 5.59
CA ARG A 216 -28.99 7.86 5.54
C ARG A 216 -28.21 9.07 6.08
N ALA A 217 -27.37 8.87 7.10
CA ALA A 217 -26.57 9.92 7.66
C ALA A 217 -25.50 10.45 6.68
N VAL A 218 -24.87 9.53 5.89
CA VAL A 218 -23.77 9.89 4.97
C VAL A 218 -24.26 10.27 3.56
N SER A 219 -25.39 9.68 3.08
CA SER A 219 -25.88 9.87 1.72
C SER A 219 -27.20 10.63 1.60
N GLY A 220 -27.90 10.85 2.71
CA GLY A 220 -29.27 11.34 2.72
C GLY A 220 -30.32 10.32 2.25
N ARG A 221 -29.91 9.13 1.77
CA ARG A 221 -30.77 8.07 1.25
C ARG A 221 -30.71 6.83 2.14
N SER A 222 -31.78 6.04 2.20
CA SER A 222 -31.85 4.80 3.01
C SER A 222 -31.67 3.51 2.20
N THR A 223 -31.43 3.64 0.90
CA THR A 223 -31.29 2.53 -0.05
C THR A 223 -29.83 2.26 -0.39
N VAL A 224 -29.54 1.08 -0.95
CA VAL A 224 -28.25 0.71 -1.52
C VAL A 224 -28.44 0.29 -2.99
N PRO A 225 -27.41 0.44 -3.85
CA PRO A 225 -26.09 0.94 -3.55
C PRO A 225 -26.07 2.46 -3.28
N GLN A 226 -25.06 2.92 -2.55
CA GLN A 226 -24.70 4.32 -2.51
C GLN A 226 -23.20 4.42 -2.82
N ILE A 227 -22.86 5.22 -3.84
CA ILE A 227 -21.51 5.35 -4.39
C ILE A 227 -20.94 6.72 -4.07
N PHE A 228 -19.70 6.75 -3.66
CA PHE A 228 -18.93 7.97 -3.44
C PHE A 228 -17.66 7.90 -4.30
N ILE A 229 -17.37 8.99 -5.02
CA ILE A 229 -16.17 9.13 -5.86
C ILE A 229 -15.45 10.41 -5.46
N GLY A 230 -14.19 10.32 -5.06
CA GLY A 230 -13.42 11.46 -4.59
C GLY A 230 -14.08 12.21 -3.43
N GLY A 231 -14.71 11.48 -2.51
CA GLY A 231 -15.45 12.03 -1.38
C GLY A 231 -16.83 12.64 -1.73
N LYS A 232 -17.23 12.65 -3.01
CA LYS A 232 -18.54 13.16 -3.44
C LYS A 232 -19.56 12.05 -3.56
N HIS A 233 -20.74 12.26 -3.00
CA HIS A 233 -21.85 11.32 -3.15
C HIS A 233 -22.40 11.38 -4.58
N ILE A 234 -22.33 10.27 -5.31
CA ILE A 234 -22.86 10.13 -6.68
C ILE A 234 -24.32 9.68 -6.64
N GLY A 235 -24.62 8.68 -5.81
CA GLY A 235 -25.97 8.14 -5.67
C GLY A 235 -26.04 6.63 -5.86
N GLY A 236 -27.08 6.15 -6.53
CA GLY A 236 -27.31 4.74 -6.82
C GLY A 236 -26.71 4.30 -8.17
N ALA A 237 -27.06 3.09 -8.62
CA ALA A 237 -26.55 2.54 -9.87
C ALA A 237 -26.95 3.38 -11.11
N ASP A 238 -28.18 3.91 -11.16
CA ASP A 238 -28.61 4.76 -12.26
C ASP A 238 -27.90 6.12 -12.28
N ASP A 239 -27.57 6.64 -11.09
CA ASP A 239 -26.80 7.88 -10.96
C ASP A 239 -25.34 7.66 -11.41
N LEU A 240 -24.78 6.48 -11.14
CA LEU A 240 -23.44 6.10 -11.58
C LEU A 240 -23.34 5.97 -13.11
N GLU A 241 -24.33 5.36 -13.77
CA GLU A 241 -24.40 5.30 -15.25
C GLU A 241 -24.35 6.70 -15.83
N LYS A 242 -25.21 7.59 -15.36
CA LYS A 242 -25.24 9.00 -15.82
C LYS A 242 -23.94 9.74 -15.57
N TYR A 243 -23.25 9.44 -14.48
CA TYR A 243 -21.96 10.05 -14.17
C TYR A 243 -20.89 9.71 -15.21
N PHE A 244 -20.87 8.48 -15.73
CA PHE A 244 -19.94 8.07 -16.78
C PHE A 244 -20.39 8.49 -18.18
N ASP A 245 -21.69 8.48 -18.48
CA ASP A 245 -22.25 8.96 -19.76
C ASP A 245 -22.02 10.46 -19.98
N GLY A 246 -21.80 11.22 -18.89
CA GLY A 246 -21.58 12.67 -18.95
C GLY A 246 -20.11 13.12 -18.90
N LYS A 247 -19.18 12.17 -18.81
CA LYS A 247 -17.72 12.40 -18.88
C LYS A 247 -17.19 12.09 -20.28
#